data_1c930b52302bfe2a5546e352f330eee8
#
_entry.id   1c930b52302bfe2a5546e352f330eee8
#
_cell.length_a   1.000
_cell.length_b   1.000
_cell.length_c   1.000
_cell.angle_alpha   90.00
_cell.angle_beta   90.00
_cell.angle_gamma   90.00
#
_symmetry.space_group_name_H-M   'P 1'
#
loop_
_entity.id
_entity.type
_entity.pdbx_description
1 polymer ?
#
loop_
_entity_poly.entity_id
_entity_poly.type
_entity_poly.pdbx_seq_one_letter_code
_entity_poly.pdbx_strand_id
1 'polypeptide(L)'
;MYPPGYFIIHVMGYVRRTQMNREIRTDLAIELRENVADRRNMPGVKVKTVVNEDRSIKTTTITVLDEIGEKNLGKAKGQYITIECSKLKEYEESIHEPLRAELEGRLRELMGHAGNILVVGLGNRQVTPDSIGPLVIDNLYVTRHLDTPGKPDLVMSAICPGVMAQTGIETVDIVRGICDEIDVETVVAIDALAARSSKRLGCTIQLTDTGISPGSGVGNNRKTLSSENLGRRVIAVGVPTVISVPSIIDDSLDGVADAFNETYGRRIMREFTEKQRYQIACNLLDEDMADMFVTPKNIDELVRRISFTISEAINAIAM
;
A
#
# COMPACT_ATOMS: atom_id res chain seq x y z
N MET A 1 1.97 19.50 44.38
CA MET A 1 2.63 19.60 43.07
C MET A 1 3.60 18.41 42.99
N TYR A 2 3.21 17.33 42.30
CA TYR A 2 4.06 16.12 42.17
C TYR A 2 5.16 16.36 41.12
N PRO A 3 6.40 15.89 41.37
CA PRO A 3 7.48 16.07 40.41
C PRO A 3 7.19 15.27 39.09
N PRO A 4 7.63 15.75 37.93
CA PRO A 4 7.28 15.19 36.60
C PRO A 4 7.69 13.73 36.38
N GLY A 5 8.59 13.18 37.18
CA GLY A 5 8.98 11.76 37.13
C GLY A 5 7.97 10.75 37.72
N TYR A 6 7.05 11.19 38.56
CA TYR A 6 6.07 10.29 39.20
C TYR A 6 4.96 9.83 38.25
N PHE A 7 4.61 10.65 37.27
CA PHE A 7 3.58 10.30 36.30
C PHE A 7 4.07 9.22 35.30
N ILE A 8 5.35 9.29 34.92
CA ILE A 8 5.98 8.32 34.01
C ILE A 8 6.11 6.95 34.68
N ILE A 9 6.45 6.90 35.96
CA ILE A 9 6.60 5.65 36.73
C ILE A 9 5.24 4.97 36.98
N HIS A 10 4.14 5.75 37.12
CA HIS A 10 2.80 5.18 37.34
C HIS A 10 2.20 4.63 36.08
N VAL A 11 2.40 5.27 34.90
CA VAL A 11 2.00 4.75 33.60
C VAL A 11 2.83 3.51 33.25
N MET A 12 4.15 3.48 33.54
CA MET A 12 4.96 2.28 33.35
C MET A 12 4.61 1.13 34.31
N GLY A 13 4.08 1.41 35.49
CA GLY A 13 3.64 0.39 36.48
C GLY A 13 2.36 -0.35 36.04
N TYR A 14 1.48 0.28 35.24
CA TYR A 14 0.28 -0.35 34.72
C TYR A 14 0.55 -1.19 33.45
N VAL A 15 1.71 -1.00 32.79
CA VAL A 15 2.13 -1.66 31.54
C VAL A 15 2.76 -3.06 31.78
N ARG A 16 2.70 -3.63 32.99
CA ARG A 16 3.21 -4.99 33.29
C ARG A 16 2.22 -6.13 32.94
N ARG A 17 1.39 -5.97 31.91
CA ARG A 17 0.73 -7.11 31.28
C ARG A 17 1.44 -7.38 29.96
N THR A 18 2.08 -8.54 29.88
CA THR A 18 2.69 -9.17 28.70
C THR A 18 3.15 -8.15 27.63
N GLN A 19 4.46 -7.90 27.54
CA GLN A 19 5.03 -7.08 26.48
C GLN A 19 4.77 -7.78 25.13
N MET A 20 3.65 -7.44 24.48
CA MET A 20 3.44 -7.79 23.10
C MET A 20 4.38 -6.93 22.26
N ASN A 21 5.53 -7.51 21.88
CA ASN A 21 6.50 -6.85 20.99
C ASN A 21 5.96 -6.93 19.57
N ARG A 22 4.93 -6.14 19.24
CA ARG A 22 4.33 -6.06 17.92
C ARG A 22 5.06 -5.00 17.11
N GLU A 23 5.35 -5.34 15.85
CA GLU A 23 5.96 -4.40 14.92
C GLU A 23 4.88 -3.56 14.24
N ILE A 24 5.24 -2.29 13.93
CA ILE A 24 4.41 -1.41 13.13
C ILE A 24 4.30 -2.01 11.73
N ARG A 25 3.07 -2.27 11.29
CA ARG A 25 2.80 -2.86 9.97
C ARG A 25 2.34 -1.79 9.01
N THR A 26 3.03 -1.65 7.91
CA THR A 26 2.60 -0.86 6.74
C THR A 26 3.21 -1.42 5.46
N ASP A 27 2.42 -1.43 4.42
CA ASP A 27 2.88 -1.78 3.08
C ASP A 27 3.38 -0.55 2.29
N LEU A 28 3.07 0.66 2.77
CA LEU A 28 3.37 1.91 2.08
C LEU A 28 4.79 2.42 2.35
N ALA A 29 5.60 2.57 1.30
CA ALA A 29 6.97 3.09 1.41
C ALA A 29 7.02 4.53 1.94
N ILE A 30 6.02 5.36 1.62
CA ILE A 30 5.92 6.73 2.11
C ILE A 30 5.78 6.79 3.63
N GLU A 31 5.05 5.86 4.24
CA GLU A 31 4.87 5.79 5.69
C GLU A 31 6.17 5.39 6.39
N LEU A 32 6.91 4.44 5.84
CA LEU A 32 8.22 4.05 6.38
C LEU A 32 9.21 5.22 6.35
N ARG A 33 9.20 6.03 5.28
CA ARG A 33 10.05 7.22 5.19
C ARG A 33 9.66 8.29 6.21
N GLU A 34 8.38 8.50 6.45
CA GLU A 34 7.90 9.50 7.40
C GLU A 34 8.33 9.19 8.83
N ASN A 35 8.64 7.95 9.12
CA ASN A 35 9.06 7.46 10.42
C ASN A 35 10.56 7.67 10.72
N VAL A 36 11.35 8.07 9.72
CA VAL A 36 12.78 8.31 9.92
C VAL A 36 13.03 9.70 10.47
N ALA A 37 13.84 9.80 11.54
CA ALA A 37 14.12 11.06 12.25
C ALA A 37 14.75 12.15 11.38
N ASP A 38 15.60 11.78 10.41
CA ASP A 38 16.17 12.70 9.43
C ASP A 38 15.59 12.46 8.03
N ARG A 39 14.40 13.01 7.81
CA ARG A 39 13.65 12.88 6.55
C ARG A 39 14.34 13.52 5.36
N ARG A 40 15.28 14.45 5.57
CA ARG A 40 15.89 15.25 4.50
C ARG A 40 17.14 14.61 3.90
N ASN A 41 17.82 13.77 4.65
CA ASN A 41 19.12 13.22 4.24
C ASN A 41 19.21 11.71 4.55
N MET A 42 18.51 10.89 3.78
CA MET A 42 18.57 9.43 3.89
C MET A 42 19.51 8.89 2.81
N PRO A 43 20.75 8.47 3.16
CA PRO A 43 21.69 7.92 2.18
C PRO A 43 21.09 6.72 1.44
N GLY A 44 21.32 6.66 0.11
CA GLY A 44 20.79 5.60 -0.74
C GLY A 44 19.29 5.75 -1.10
N VAL A 45 18.63 6.85 -0.69
CA VAL A 45 17.21 7.09 -1.01
C VAL A 45 17.04 8.47 -1.64
N LYS A 46 16.41 8.51 -2.82
CA LYS A 46 15.98 9.77 -3.46
C LYS A 46 14.47 9.91 -3.33
N VAL A 47 14.02 11.17 -3.15
CA VAL A 47 12.60 11.48 -3.08
C VAL A 47 12.27 12.68 -3.96
N LYS A 48 11.25 12.52 -4.77
CA LYS A 48 10.68 13.58 -5.61
C LYS A 48 9.19 13.65 -5.34
N THR A 49 8.68 14.85 -5.05
CA THR A 49 7.23 15.08 -4.86
C THR A 49 6.77 16.09 -5.89
N VAL A 50 5.68 15.78 -6.56
CA VAL A 50 4.98 16.66 -7.48
C VAL A 50 3.56 16.81 -6.96
N VAL A 51 3.09 18.04 -6.87
CA VAL A 51 1.71 18.36 -6.47
C VAL A 51 1.05 19.04 -7.65
N ASN A 52 -0.11 18.54 -8.03
CA ASN A 52 -0.97 19.15 -9.02
C ASN A 52 -2.17 19.77 -8.28
N GLU A 53 -2.08 21.04 -7.95
CA GLU A 53 -3.06 21.76 -7.14
C GLU A 53 -4.47 21.74 -7.76
N ASP A 54 -4.56 21.90 -9.08
CA ASP A 54 -5.85 21.94 -9.80
C ASP A 54 -6.63 20.63 -9.69
N ARG A 55 -5.91 19.51 -9.43
CA ARG A 55 -6.49 18.16 -9.39
C ARG A 55 -6.46 17.54 -8.00
N SER A 56 -5.92 18.22 -7.02
CA SER A 56 -5.74 17.69 -5.66
C SER A 56 -5.00 16.34 -5.64
N ILE A 57 -4.09 16.13 -6.59
CA ILE A 57 -3.25 14.93 -6.70
C ILE A 57 -1.84 15.28 -6.30
N LYS A 58 -1.29 14.51 -5.35
CA LYS A 58 0.09 14.59 -4.91
C LYS A 58 0.78 13.27 -5.22
N THR A 59 1.80 13.30 -6.05
CA THR A 59 2.61 12.13 -6.42
C THR A 59 3.98 12.22 -5.78
N THR A 60 4.32 11.25 -4.94
CA THR A 60 5.64 11.13 -4.31
C THR A 60 6.34 9.88 -4.82
N THR A 61 7.48 10.07 -5.49
CA THR A 61 8.36 8.98 -5.94
C THR A 61 9.52 8.85 -4.96
N ILE A 62 9.66 7.67 -4.36
CA ILE A 62 10.79 7.25 -3.54
C ILE A 62 11.59 6.24 -4.36
N THR A 63 12.88 6.52 -4.58
CA THR A 63 13.80 5.61 -5.28
C THR A 63 14.85 5.12 -4.29
N VAL A 64 14.86 3.82 -4.05
CA VAL A 64 15.91 3.12 -3.29
C VAL A 64 17.02 2.75 -4.27
N LEU A 65 18.21 3.31 -4.08
CA LEU A 65 19.29 3.26 -5.06
C LEU A 65 20.24 2.07 -4.88
N ASP A 66 20.45 1.68 -3.62
CA ASP A 66 21.49 0.72 -3.23
C ASP A 66 21.14 0.03 -1.90
N GLU A 67 22.01 -0.87 -1.44
CA GLU A 67 21.87 -1.62 -0.20
C GLU A 67 21.80 -0.72 1.06
N ILE A 68 22.42 0.47 1.01
CA ILE A 68 22.35 1.44 2.11
C ILE A 68 20.92 1.99 2.19
N GLY A 69 20.34 2.31 1.03
CA GLY A 69 18.95 2.73 0.93
C GLY A 69 17.98 1.65 1.38
N GLU A 70 18.21 0.39 1.01
CA GLU A 70 17.39 -0.75 1.46
C GLU A 70 17.40 -0.88 2.98
N LYS A 71 18.58 -0.79 3.60
CA LYS A 71 18.73 -0.87 5.06
C LYS A 71 18.07 0.31 5.77
N ASN A 72 18.17 1.52 5.18
CA ASN A 72 17.64 2.73 5.78
C ASN A 72 16.12 2.82 5.68
N LEU A 73 15.53 2.39 4.56
CA LEU A 73 14.08 2.44 4.32
C LEU A 73 13.35 1.14 4.71
N GLY A 74 14.07 0.00 4.75
CA GLY A 74 13.46 -1.32 4.96
C GLY A 74 12.66 -1.81 3.74
N LYS A 75 13.00 -1.33 2.54
CA LYS A 75 12.37 -1.71 1.26
C LYS A 75 13.45 -2.06 0.22
N ALA A 76 13.14 -3.00 -0.66
CA ALA A 76 14.02 -3.42 -1.73
C ALA A 76 14.38 -2.27 -2.68
N LYS A 77 15.55 -2.37 -3.34
CA LYS A 77 16.01 -1.46 -4.37
C LYS A 77 15.00 -1.37 -5.51
N GLY A 78 14.59 -0.15 -5.89
CA GLY A 78 13.62 0.13 -6.91
C GLY A 78 12.85 1.41 -6.67
N GLN A 79 11.73 1.58 -7.36
CA GLN A 79 10.88 2.76 -7.29
C GLN A 79 9.57 2.46 -6.55
N TYR A 80 9.16 3.38 -5.70
CA TYR A 80 7.88 3.39 -5.00
C TYR A 80 7.19 4.71 -5.27
N ILE A 81 6.13 4.69 -6.07
CA ILE A 81 5.37 5.86 -6.48
C ILE A 81 4.07 5.87 -5.69
N THR A 82 3.88 6.85 -4.84
CA THR A 82 2.66 7.02 -4.04
C THR A 82 1.86 8.19 -4.60
N ILE A 83 0.64 7.92 -5.03
CA ILE A 83 -0.34 8.89 -5.51
C ILE A 83 -1.36 9.09 -4.40
N GLU A 84 -1.43 10.31 -3.84
CA GLU A 84 -2.38 10.71 -2.81
C GLU A 84 -3.43 11.65 -3.42
N CYS A 85 -4.71 11.33 -3.25
CA CYS A 85 -5.82 12.12 -3.76
C CYS A 85 -6.98 12.15 -2.75
N SER A 86 -7.10 13.25 -1.98
CA SER A 86 -8.14 13.40 -0.95
C SER A 86 -9.56 13.39 -1.51
N LYS A 87 -9.74 13.91 -2.73
CA LYS A 87 -11.05 13.98 -3.41
C LYS A 87 -11.67 12.61 -3.71
N LEU A 88 -10.88 11.53 -3.69
CA LEU A 88 -11.42 10.17 -3.78
C LEU A 88 -12.39 9.86 -2.63
N LYS A 89 -12.14 10.38 -1.42
CA LYS A 89 -13.02 10.21 -0.26
C LYS A 89 -14.30 11.03 -0.37
N GLU A 90 -14.26 12.13 -1.11
CA GLU A 90 -15.37 13.08 -1.27
C GLU A 90 -16.32 12.71 -2.41
N TYR A 91 -16.03 11.61 -3.12
CA TYR A 91 -16.81 11.12 -4.25
C TYR A 91 -16.97 12.10 -5.41
N GLU A 92 -16.03 13.02 -5.59
CA GLU A 92 -16.01 13.93 -6.73
C GLU A 92 -15.75 13.13 -8.04
N GLU A 93 -16.72 13.11 -8.94
CA GLU A 93 -16.58 12.44 -10.26
C GLU A 93 -15.49 13.10 -11.12
N SER A 94 -15.29 14.41 -10.94
CA SER A 94 -14.31 15.19 -11.70
C SER A 94 -12.86 14.72 -11.52
N ILE A 95 -12.57 13.95 -10.45
CA ILE A 95 -11.21 13.46 -10.16
C ILE A 95 -10.85 12.18 -10.91
N HIS A 96 -11.85 11.46 -11.44
CA HIS A 96 -11.63 10.18 -12.11
C HIS A 96 -10.62 10.28 -13.25
N GLU A 97 -10.90 11.14 -14.24
CA GLU A 97 -10.04 11.28 -15.43
C GLU A 97 -8.62 11.80 -15.10
N PRO A 98 -8.44 12.84 -14.27
CA PRO A 98 -7.11 13.24 -13.84
C PRO A 98 -6.31 12.14 -13.13
N LEU A 99 -6.96 11.35 -12.27
CA LEU A 99 -6.31 10.26 -11.55
C LEU A 99 -5.98 9.09 -12.48
N ARG A 100 -6.90 8.75 -13.40
CA ARG A 100 -6.67 7.74 -14.44
C ARG A 100 -5.44 8.10 -15.28
N ALA A 101 -5.34 9.36 -15.75
CA ALA A 101 -4.22 9.82 -16.56
C ALA A 101 -2.89 9.80 -15.79
N GLU A 102 -2.89 10.17 -14.50
CA GLU A 102 -1.68 10.07 -13.65
C GLU A 102 -1.26 8.60 -13.49
N LEU A 103 -2.20 7.69 -13.19
CA LEU A 103 -1.94 6.26 -13.07
C LEU A 103 -1.41 5.66 -14.36
N GLU A 104 -2.04 5.96 -15.51
CA GLU A 104 -1.59 5.53 -16.84
C GLU A 104 -0.14 5.96 -17.07
N GLY A 105 0.17 7.24 -16.85
CA GLY A 105 1.51 7.77 -17.06
C GLY A 105 2.56 7.06 -16.20
N ARG A 106 2.25 6.77 -14.92
CA ARG A 106 3.17 6.06 -14.02
C ARG A 106 3.31 4.57 -14.37
N LEU A 107 2.22 3.94 -14.76
CA LEU A 107 2.28 2.55 -15.22
C LEU A 107 3.13 2.43 -16.49
N ARG A 108 2.95 3.31 -17.49
CA ARG A 108 3.78 3.35 -18.70
C ARG A 108 5.26 3.58 -18.38
N GLU A 109 5.57 4.47 -17.41
CA GLU A 109 6.93 4.73 -16.95
C GLU A 109 7.59 3.46 -16.37
N LEU A 110 6.88 2.71 -15.51
CA LEU A 110 7.37 1.49 -14.87
C LEU A 110 7.42 0.29 -15.83
N MET A 111 6.43 0.17 -16.73
CA MET A 111 6.35 -0.93 -17.68
C MET A 111 7.39 -0.82 -18.80
N GLY A 112 7.71 0.41 -19.25
CA GLY A 112 8.52 0.62 -20.44
C GLY A 112 7.84 0.00 -21.69
N HIS A 113 8.65 -0.67 -22.53
CA HIS A 113 8.10 -1.46 -23.64
C HIS A 113 7.76 -2.86 -23.13
N ALA A 114 6.49 -3.19 -23.07
CA ALA A 114 5.98 -4.51 -22.74
C ALA A 114 5.07 -4.99 -23.86
N GLY A 115 5.37 -6.16 -24.43
CA GLY A 115 4.55 -6.79 -25.48
C GLY A 115 3.44 -7.66 -24.89
N ASN A 116 3.78 -8.59 -24.00
CA ASN A 116 2.86 -9.52 -23.35
C ASN A 116 2.74 -9.23 -21.86
N ILE A 117 1.56 -8.84 -21.40
CA ILE A 117 1.30 -8.60 -19.98
C ILE A 117 0.30 -9.58 -19.39
N LEU A 118 0.54 -9.94 -18.11
CA LEU A 118 -0.43 -10.64 -17.29
C LEU A 118 -0.83 -9.75 -16.12
N VAL A 119 -2.11 -9.38 -16.07
CA VAL A 119 -2.65 -8.65 -14.91
C VAL A 119 -3.17 -9.66 -13.89
N VAL A 120 -2.69 -9.56 -12.66
CA VAL A 120 -3.01 -10.49 -11.57
C VAL A 120 -3.77 -9.72 -10.48
N GLY A 121 -5.05 -10.00 -10.33
CA GLY A 121 -5.89 -9.45 -9.27
C GLY A 121 -5.78 -10.32 -8.01
N LEU A 122 -4.99 -9.85 -7.04
CA LEU A 122 -4.79 -10.50 -5.75
C LEU A 122 -5.95 -10.21 -4.80
N GLY A 123 -6.10 -11.06 -3.80
CA GLY A 123 -7.10 -10.91 -2.74
C GLY A 123 -8.32 -11.81 -2.90
N ASN A 124 -9.29 -11.58 -2.03
CA ASN A 124 -10.51 -12.37 -1.92
C ASN A 124 -11.74 -11.54 -2.33
N ARG A 125 -12.37 -11.93 -3.43
CA ARG A 125 -13.60 -11.29 -3.94
C ARG A 125 -14.74 -11.22 -2.92
N GLN A 126 -14.81 -12.16 -1.98
CA GLN A 126 -15.87 -12.24 -0.98
C GLN A 126 -15.62 -11.35 0.25
N VAL A 127 -14.44 -10.75 0.35
CA VAL A 127 -14.03 -9.86 1.43
C VAL A 127 -13.84 -8.47 0.86
N THR A 128 -14.81 -7.58 1.02
CA THR A 128 -14.81 -6.26 0.37
C THR A 128 -13.48 -5.50 0.47
N PRO A 129 -12.84 -5.35 1.65
CA PRO A 129 -11.55 -4.66 1.73
C PRO A 129 -10.42 -5.34 0.95
N ASP A 130 -10.56 -6.62 0.63
CA ASP A 130 -9.57 -7.45 -0.07
C ASP A 130 -9.95 -7.71 -1.55
N SER A 131 -10.96 -7.01 -2.08
CA SER A 131 -11.51 -7.29 -3.41
C SER A 131 -11.02 -6.33 -4.51
N ILE A 132 -10.09 -5.41 -4.24
CA ILE A 132 -9.56 -4.45 -5.23
C ILE A 132 -9.05 -5.17 -6.48
N GLY A 133 -8.13 -6.12 -6.31
CA GLY A 133 -7.55 -6.88 -7.44
C GLY A 133 -8.62 -7.56 -8.29
N PRO A 134 -9.48 -8.41 -7.71
CA PRO A 134 -10.57 -9.04 -8.43
C PRO A 134 -11.50 -8.07 -9.19
N LEU A 135 -11.83 -6.92 -8.59
CA LEU A 135 -12.71 -5.93 -9.24
C LEU A 135 -12.02 -5.17 -10.36
N VAL A 136 -10.71 -4.98 -10.29
CA VAL A 136 -9.95 -4.44 -11.44
C VAL A 136 -10.03 -5.41 -12.61
N ILE A 137 -9.80 -6.71 -12.38
CA ILE A 137 -9.85 -7.73 -13.44
C ILE A 137 -11.21 -7.75 -14.14
N ASP A 138 -12.32 -7.57 -13.40
CA ASP A 138 -13.68 -7.57 -13.98
C ASP A 138 -13.90 -6.47 -15.04
N ASN A 139 -13.13 -5.40 -14.98
CA ASN A 139 -13.27 -4.23 -15.87
C ASN A 139 -12.15 -4.15 -16.94
N LEU A 140 -11.28 -5.17 -17.05
CA LEU A 140 -10.19 -5.15 -18.04
C LEU A 140 -10.62 -5.61 -19.41
N TYR A 141 -10.08 -4.97 -20.43
CA TYR A 141 -10.17 -5.40 -21.82
C TYR A 141 -9.03 -6.36 -22.15
N VAL A 142 -9.24 -7.66 -21.88
CA VAL A 142 -8.27 -8.69 -22.24
C VAL A 142 -8.21 -8.89 -23.75
N THR A 143 -7.01 -8.91 -24.33
CA THR A 143 -6.83 -8.92 -25.80
C THR A 143 -6.18 -10.19 -26.34
N ARG A 144 -5.59 -11.03 -25.47
CA ARG A 144 -4.85 -12.23 -25.89
C ARG A 144 -5.65 -13.17 -26.78
N HIS A 145 -6.94 -13.35 -26.50
CA HIS A 145 -7.83 -14.25 -27.24
C HIS A 145 -8.33 -13.66 -28.57
N LEU A 146 -8.05 -12.37 -28.83
CA LEU A 146 -8.49 -11.71 -30.07
C LEU A 146 -7.53 -12.06 -31.19
N ASP A 147 -8.08 -12.68 -32.24
CA ASP A 147 -7.35 -13.05 -33.46
C ASP A 147 -7.76 -12.12 -34.62
N THR A 148 -7.49 -10.83 -34.44
CA THR A 148 -7.88 -9.80 -35.44
C THR A 148 -6.67 -9.21 -36.14
N PRO A 149 -6.78 -8.90 -37.45
CA PRO A 149 -5.78 -8.09 -38.18
C PRO A 149 -5.69 -6.72 -37.50
N GLY A 150 -4.49 -6.31 -37.08
CA GLY A 150 -4.27 -5.06 -36.36
C GLY A 150 -4.32 -5.24 -34.82
N LYS A 151 -3.89 -6.41 -34.31
CA LYS A 151 -3.67 -6.62 -32.87
C LYS A 151 -2.94 -5.42 -32.27
N PRO A 152 -3.37 -4.94 -31.10
CA PRO A 152 -2.56 -3.96 -30.35
C PRO A 152 -1.16 -4.53 -30.09
N ASP A 153 -0.15 -3.66 -30.11
CA ASP A 153 1.24 -4.04 -29.81
C ASP A 153 1.35 -4.68 -28.41
N LEU A 154 0.40 -4.40 -27.52
CA LEU A 154 0.33 -4.94 -26.18
C LEU A 154 -0.75 -6.02 -26.10
N VAL A 155 -0.34 -7.25 -25.78
CA VAL A 155 -1.21 -8.39 -25.55
C VAL A 155 -1.50 -8.55 -24.07
N MET A 156 -2.78 -8.43 -23.67
CA MET A 156 -3.20 -8.47 -22.28
C MET A 156 -3.95 -9.77 -21.94
N SER A 157 -3.48 -10.42 -20.89
CA SER A 157 -4.16 -11.51 -20.18
C SER A 157 -4.47 -11.10 -18.75
N ALA A 158 -5.46 -11.70 -18.11
CA ALA A 158 -5.81 -11.39 -16.73
C ALA A 158 -6.26 -12.62 -15.96
N ILE A 159 -5.96 -12.65 -14.64
CA ILE A 159 -6.37 -13.73 -13.73
C ILE A 159 -6.61 -13.23 -12.31
N CYS A 160 -7.59 -13.84 -11.64
CA CYS A 160 -7.75 -13.78 -10.18
C CYS A 160 -7.40 -15.15 -9.60
N PRO A 161 -6.18 -15.36 -9.06
CA PRO A 161 -5.78 -16.66 -8.54
C PRO A 161 -6.52 -17.08 -7.26
N GLY A 162 -7.18 -16.15 -6.60
CA GLY A 162 -7.76 -16.32 -5.27
C GLY A 162 -6.70 -16.30 -4.18
N VAL A 163 -7.11 -16.66 -2.95
CA VAL A 163 -6.22 -16.70 -1.79
C VAL A 163 -5.81 -18.14 -1.47
N MET A 164 -4.62 -18.31 -0.92
CA MET A 164 -4.08 -19.63 -0.57
C MET A 164 -5.01 -20.45 0.35
N ALA A 165 -5.77 -19.77 1.22
CA ALA A 165 -6.76 -20.45 2.07
C ALA A 165 -7.89 -21.16 1.29
N GLN A 166 -8.15 -20.72 0.04
CA GLN A 166 -9.14 -21.32 -0.86
C GLN A 166 -8.51 -22.35 -1.81
N THR A 167 -7.30 -22.05 -2.31
CA THR A 167 -6.66 -22.84 -3.37
C THR A 167 -5.70 -23.91 -2.84
N GLY A 168 -5.14 -23.72 -1.65
CA GLY A 168 -4.06 -24.52 -1.11
C GLY A 168 -2.71 -24.33 -1.81
N ILE A 169 -2.59 -23.37 -2.75
CA ILE A 169 -1.42 -23.16 -3.59
C ILE A 169 -0.89 -21.73 -3.36
N GLU A 170 0.43 -21.57 -3.30
CA GLU A 170 1.05 -20.25 -3.26
C GLU A 170 0.77 -19.49 -4.56
N THR A 171 0.35 -18.25 -4.43
CA THR A 171 0.00 -17.38 -5.58
C THR A 171 1.16 -17.25 -6.57
N VAL A 172 2.40 -17.14 -6.08
CA VAL A 172 3.59 -17.05 -6.93
C VAL A 172 3.77 -18.30 -7.81
N ASP A 173 3.42 -19.50 -7.31
CA ASP A 173 3.57 -20.74 -8.07
C ASP A 173 2.50 -20.84 -9.17
N ILE A 174 1.27 -20.38 -8.91
CA ILE A 174 0.20 -20.25 -9.92
C ILE A 174 0.63 -19.28 -11.02
N VAL A 175 1.06 -18.07 -10.63
CA VAL A 175 1.43 -17.00 -11.59
C VAL A 175 2.65 -17.44 -12.42
N ARG A 176 3.66 -18.07 -11.80
CA ARG A 176 4.83 -18.60 -12.53
C ARG A 176 4.43 -19.61 -13.60
N GLY A 177 3.59 -20.60 -13.26
CA GLY A 177 3.12 -21.59 -14.21
C GLY A 177 2.41 -20.97 -15.41
N ILE A 178 1.61 -19.93 -15.19
CA ILE A 178 0.95 -19.19 -16.29
C ILE A 178 1.99 -18.41 -17.11
N CYS A 179 2.92 -17.70 -16.45
CA CYS A 179 3.94 -16.92 -17.16
C CYS A 179 4.81 -17.79 -18.08
N ASP A 180 5.13 -19.01 -17.65
CA ASP A 180 5.93 -19.94 -18.43
C ASP A 180 5.15 -20.51 -19.61
N GLU A 181 3.85 -20.74 -19.46
CA GLU A 181 3.00 -21.31 -20.52
C GLU A 181 2.65 -20.30 -21.63
N ILE A 182 2.42 -19.02 -21.28
CA ILE A 182 1.92 -18.04 -22.22
C ILE A 182 2.93 -16.92 -22.57
N ASP A 183 4.19 -17.09 -22.22
CA ASP A 183 5.32 -16.20 -22.50
C ASP A 183 5.05 -14.75 -22.10
N VAL A 184 4.80 -14.54 -20.82
CA VAL A 184 4.57 -13.21 -20.23
C VAL A 184 5.89 -12.44 -20.08
N GLU A 185 5.93 -11.18 -20.50
CA GLU A 185 7.08 -10.29 -20.29
C GLU A 185 6.97 -9.49 -19.00
N THR A 186 5.75 -9.02 -18.69
CA THR A 186 5.50 -8.18 -17.51
C THR A 186 4.25 -8.65 -16.78
N VAL A 187 4.36 -8.79 -15.47
CA VAL A 187 3.25 -9.05 -14.56
C VAL A 187 2.85 -7.73 -13.90
N VAL A 188 1.56 -7.38 -13.93
CA VAL A 188 0.99 -6.26 -13.17
C VAL A 188 0.12 -6.85 -12.07
N ALA A 189 0.63 -6.85 -10.84
CA ALA A 189 -0.06 -7.40 -9.67
C ALA A 189 -0.83 -6.30 -8.93
N ILE A 190 -2.09 -6.53 -8.62
CA ILE A 190 -2.97 -5.56 -7.95
C ILE A 190 -3.45 -6.15 -6.64
N ASP A 191 -3.27 -5.42 -5.53
CA ASP A 191 -3.59 -5.91 -4.19
C ASP A 191 -4.15 -4.82 -3.28
N ALA A 192 -4.86 -5.27 -2.26
CA ALA A 192 -5.26 -4.45 -1.13
C ALA A 192 -4.12 -4.38 -0.11
N LEU A 193 -3.82 -3.18 0.40
CA LEU A 193 -2.75 -2.94 1.34
C LEU A 193 -3.28 -2.56 2.74
N ALA A 194 -2.41 -2.69 3.75
CA ALA A 194 -2.62 -2.12 5.05
C ALA A 194 -1.88 -0.78 5.16
N ALA A 195 -2.58 0.26 5.63
CA ALA A 195 -1.99 1.53 6.00
C ALA A 195 -1.65 1.56 7.49
N ARG A 196 -0.67 2.37 7.85
CA ARG A 196 -0.39 2.77 9.23
C ARG A 196 -1.22 3.99 9.63
N SER A 197 -1.45 4.93 8.71
CA SER A 197 -2.23 6.14 8.99
C SER A 197 -3.61 6.11 8.35
N SER A 198 -4.63 6.42 9.15
CA SER A 198 -6.01 6.54 8.71
C SER A 198 -6.24 7.59 7.61
N LYS A 199 -5.32 8.56 7.51
CA LYS A 199 -5.36 9.63 6.50
C LYS A 199 -5.21 9.08 5.07
N ARG A 200 -4.56 7.91 4.92
CA ARG A 200 -4.26 7.30 3.61
C ARG A 200 -5.28 6.28 3.14
N LEU A 201 -6.16 5.83 4.04
CA LEU A 201 -7.21 4.87 3.66
C LEU A 201 -8.08 5.43 2.53
N GLY A 202 -8.18 4.68 1.45
CA GLY A 202 -9.08 4.97 0.34
C GLY A 202 -8.81 6.25 -0.45
N CYS A 203 -7.64 6.86 -0.29
CA CYS A 203 -7.23 8.03 -1.07
C CYS A 203 -5.76 7.96 -1.53
N THR A 204 -5.17 6.78 -1.43
CA THR A 204 -3.77 6.55 -1.79
C THR A 204 -3.68 5.33 -2.69
N ILE A 205 -2.84 5.42 -3.73
CA ILE A 205 -2.48 4.29 -4.59
C ILE A 205 -0.96 4.26 -4.64
N GLN A 206 -0.35 3.10 -4.40
CA GLN A 206 1.09 2.91 -4.51
C GLN A 206 1.42 2.01 -5.69
N LEU A 207 2.36 2.44 -6.53
CA LEU A 207 2.94 1.63 -7.61
C LEU A 207 4.40 1.36 -7.27
N THR A 208 4.91 0.18 -7.66
CA THR A 208 6.32 -0.17 -7.49
C THR A 208 6.77 -1.21 -8.50
N ASP A 209 8.07 -1.20 -8.85
CA ASP A 209 8.75 -2.19 -9.68
C ASP A 209 9.46 -3.29 -8.86
N THR A 210 9.29 -3.30 -7.54
CA THR A 210 9.93 -4.27 -6.65
C THR A 210 9.09 -5.50 -6.35
N GLY A 211 7.84 -5.51 -6.83
CA GLY A 211 6.89 -6.58 -6.55
C GLY A 211 6.06 -6.37 -5.29
N ILE A 212 5.32 -7.40 -4.88
CA ILE A 212 4.39 -7.36 -3.76
C ILE A 212 4.37 -8.68 -3.01
N SER A 213 4.25 -8.61 -1.68
CA SER A 213 4.06 -9.76 -0.80
C SER A 213 2.61 -9.82 -0.36
N PRO A 214 1.77 -10.68 -0.94
CA PRO A 214 0.35 -10.71 -0.64
C PRO A 214 0.10 -10.92 0.86
N GLY A 215 -0.76 -10.08 1.46
CA GLY A 215 -1.14 -10.18 2.87
C GLY A 215 -0.06 -9.81 3.89
N SER A 216 1.09 -9.25 3.49
CA SER A 216 2.17 -8.85 4.42
C SER A 216 1.70 -7.85 5.46
N GLY A 217 0.90 -6.87 5.06
CA GLY A 217 0.37 -5.83 5.95
C GLY A 217 -0.55 -6.35 7.06
N VAL A 218 -1.15 -7.52 6.87
CA VAL A 218 -1.99 -8.18 7.88
C VAL A 218 -1.30 -9.37 8.56
N GLY A 219 0.03 -9.51 8.37
CA GLY A 219 0.86 -10.50 9.05
C GLY A 219 0.87 -11.89 8.40
N ASN A 220 0.35 -12.02 7.21
CA ASN A 220 0.44 -13.25 6.42
C ASN A 220 1.74 -13.24 5.60
N ASN A 221 2.76 -13.98 6.04
CA ASN A 221 4.01 -14.11 5.29
C ASN A 221 3.79 -15.07 4.11
N ARG A 222 3.65 -14.54 2.91
CA ARG A 222 3.54 -15.27 1.64
C ARG A 222 4.80 -15.05 0.80
N LYS A 223 5.05 -15.95 -0.17
CA LYS A 223 6.11 -15.72 -1.14
C LYS A 223 5.80 -14.46 -1.96
N THR A 224 6.81 -13.61 -2.11
CA THR A 224 6.71 -12.33 -2.84
C THR A 224 6.56 -12.58 -4.34
N LEU A 225 5.61 -11.92 -4.97
CA LEU A 225 5.55 -11.75 -6.42
C LEU A 225 6.57 -10.67 -6.80
N SER A 226 7.77 -11.08 -7.16
CA SER A 226 8.89 -10.20 -7.54
C SER A 226 9.54 -10.68 -8.83
N SER A 227 10.32 -9.81 -9.46
CA SER A 227 11.07 -10.16 -10.66
C SER A 227 12.06 -11.31 -10.41
N GLU A 228 12.62 -11.39 -9.21
CA GLU A 228 13.51 -12.48 -8.80
C GLU A 228 12.77 -13.83 -8.76
N ASN A 229 11.56 -13.87 -8.17
CA ASN A 229 10.79 -15.10 -8.00
C ASN A 229 10.10 -15.58 -9.28
N LEU A 230 9.74 -14.66 -10.20
CA LEU A 230 9.02 -15.00 -11.42
C LEU A 230 9.92 -15.07 -12.65
N GLY A 231 11.15 -14.53 -12.61
CA GLY A 231 12.01 -14.38 -13.78
C GLY A 231 11.45 -13.42 -14.85
N ARG A 232 10.48 -12.60 -14.48
CA ARG A 232 9.76 -11.64 -15.33
C ARG A 232 9.69 -10.29 -14.63
N ARG A 233 9.52 -9.20 -15.36
CA ARG A 233 9.26 -7.89 -14.76
C ARG A 233 7.96 -7.94 -13.96
N VAL A 234 7.98 -7.39 -12.75
CA VAL A 234 6.79 -7.30 -11.89
C VAL A 234 6.56 -5.85 -11.50
N ILE A 235 5.36 -5.37 -11.75
CA ILE A 235 4.88 -4.09 -11.28
C ILE A 235 3.73 -4.36 -10.32
N ALA A 236 3.75 -3.76 -9.15
CA ALA A 236 2.66 -3.88 -8.21
C ALA A 236 1.90 -2.56 -8.09
N VAL A 237 0.57 -2.67 -7.99
CA VAL A 237 -0.36 -1.59 -7.72
C VAL A 237 -1.10 -1.95 -6.44
N GLY A 238 -0.93 -1.15 -5.41
CA GLY A 238 -1.51 -1.40 -4.10
C GLY A 238 -2.38 -0.26 -3.61
N VAL A 239 -3.50 -0.60 -2.98
CA VAL A 239 -4.46 0.37 -2.42
C VAL A 239 -4.70 0.08 -0.95
N PRO A 240 -4.42 1.02 -0.02
CA PRO A 240 -4.70 0.81 1.40
C PRO A 240 -6.20 0.85 1.67
N THR A 241 -6.73 -0.29 2.09
CA THR A 241 -8.16 -0.52 2.38
C THR A 241 -8.42 -0.77 3.86
N VAL A 242 -7.40 -1.17 4.61
CA VAL A 242 -7.48 -1.50 6.03
C VAL A 242 -6.40 -0.82 6.85
N ILE A 243 -6.66 -0.67 8.14
CA ILE A 243 -5.70 -0.19 9.15
C ILE A 243 -5.87 -1.00 10.42
N SER A 244 -4.77 -1.28 11.14
CA SER A 244 -4.85 -1.97 12.42
C SER A 244 -5.43 -1.06 13.52
N VAL A 245 -6.14 -1.65 14.48
CA VAL A 245 -6.66 -0.90 15.65
C VAL A 245 -5.53 -0.21 16.43
N PRO A 246 -4.37 -0.84 16.69
CA PRO A 246 -3.24 -0.15 17.31
C PRO A 246 -2.77 1.10 16.53
N SER A 247 -2.78 1.06 15.21
CA SER A 247 -2.40 2.22 14.38
C SER A 247 -3.38 3.38 14.50
N ILE A 248 -4.70 3.10 14.65
CA ILE A 248 -5.70 4.15 14.90
C ILE A 248 -5.47 4.81 16.26
N ILE A 249 -5.16 4.02 17.27
CA ILE A 249 -4.85 4.56 18.61
C ILE A 249 -3.58 5.41 18.56
N ASP A 250 -2.54 4.97 17.87
CA ASP A 250 -1.31 5.74 17.67
C ASP A 250 -1.58 7.08 16.97
N ASP A 251 -2.34 7.09 15.87
CA ASP A 251 -2.81 8.32 15.19
C ASP A 251 -3.60 9.25 16.15
N SER A 252 -4.42 8.67 17.02
CA SER A 252 -5.21 9.43 18.00
C SER A 252 -4.34 10.02 19.11
N LEU A 253 -3.34 9.30 19.58
CA LEU A 253 -2.38 9.78 20.56
C LEU A 253 -1.53 10.93 20.00
N ASP A 254 -1.12 10.86 18.73
CA ASP A 254 -0.44 11.97 18.06
C ASP A 254 -1.34 13.21 17.98
N GLY A 255 -2.61 13.07 17.63
CA GLY A 255 -3.57 14.18 17.60
C GLY A 255 -3.80 14.84 18.96
N VAL A 256 -3.88 14.02 20.03
CA VAL A 256 -3.97 14.53 21.41
C VAL A 256 -2.69 15.28 21.80
N ALA A 257 -1.52 14.73 21.46
CA ALA A 257 -0.24 15.37 21.72
C ALA A 257 -0.10 16.72 21.03
N ASP A 258 -0.52 16.82 19.76
CA ASP A 258 -0.51 18.07 19.01
C ASP A 258 -1.44 19.12 19.63
N ALA A 259 -2.66 18.74 20.02
CA ALA A 259 -3.60 19.64 20.70
C ALA A 259 -3.06 20.14 22.05
N PHE A 260 -2.38 19.29 22.84
CA PHE A 260 -1.73 19.70 24.08
C PHE A 260 -0.55 20.63 23.84
N ASN A 261 0.25 20.39 22.78
CA ASN A 261 1.36 21.25 22.41
C ASN A 261 0.90 22.65 22.01
N GLU A 262 -0.18 22.76 21.24
CA GLU A 262 -0.79 24.03 20.84
C GLU A 262 -1.36 24.80 22.04
N THR A 263 -2.04 24.10 22.96
CA THR A 263 -2.75 24.73 24.08
C THR A 263 -1.80 25.11 25.23
N TYR A 264 -0.82 24.29 25.55
CA TYR A 264 -0.01 24.43 26.76
C TYR A 264 1.49 24.64 26.49
N GLY A 265 1.94 24.66 25.23
CA GLY A 265 3.35 24.85 24.86
C GLY A 265 4.28 23.72 25.36
N ARG A 266 3.74 22.60 25.79
CA ARG A 266 4.51 21.47 26.36
C ARG A 266 4.64 20.33 25.34
N ARG A 267 5.86 19.92 25.05
CA ARG A 267 6.18 18.81 24.13
C ARG A 267 6.14 17.45 24.84
N ILE A 268 5.02 17.10 25.46
CA ILE A 268 4.93 15.91 26.34
C ILE A 268 5.17 14.61 25.58
N MET A 269 4.77 14.48 24.32
CA MET A 269 4.88 13.22 23.54
C MET A 269 6.10 13.15 22.61
N ARG A 270 6.87 14.21 22.44
CA ARG A 270 8.08 14.19 21.57
C ARG A 270 9.25 13.40 22.17
N GLU A 271 9.17 13.01 23.43
CA GLU A 271 10.17 12.16 24.08
C GLU A 271 10.02 10.68 23.71
N PHE A 272 8.85 10.28 23.16
CA PHE A 272 8.62 8.91 22.73
C PHE A 272 8.93 8.73 21.25
N THR A 273 9.72 7.70 20.95
CA THR A 273 9.88 7.24 19.56
C THR A 273 8.55 6.67 19.07
N GLU A 274 8.34 6.65 17.75
CA GLU A 274 7.16 6.05 17.14
C GLU A 274 6.95 4.60 17.59
N LYS A 275 8.01 3.80 17.63
CA LYS A 275 7.96 2.42 18.14
C LYS A 275 7.44 2.36 19.59
N GLN A 276 7.85 3.29 20.45
CA GLN A 276 7.38 3.36 21.82
C GLN A 276 5.91 3.75 21.91
N ARG A 277 5.45 4.72 21.10
CA ARG A 277 4.05 5.12 21.04
C ARG A 277 3.17 3.99 20.54
N TYR A 278 3.59 3.30 19.48
CA TYR A 278 2.88 2.13 18.97
C TYR A 278 2.80 0.98 20.00
N GLN A 279 3.87 0.74 20.76
CA GLN A 279 3.84 -0.22 21.88
C GLN A 279 2.86 0.20 22.98
N ILE A 280 2.78 1.49 23.28
CA ILE A 280 1.77 2.02 24.23
C ILE A 280 0.36 1.75 23.67
N ALA A 281 0.12 2.04 22.41
CA ALA A 281 -1.16 1.76 21.75
C ALA A 281 -1.54 0.26 21.82
N CYS A 282 -0.59 -0.63 21.54
CA CYS A 282 -0.80 -2.08 21.68
C CYS A 282 -1.11 -2.50 23.12
N ASN A 283 -0.43 -1.91 24.10
CA ASN A 283 -0.60 -2.26 25.51
C ASN A 283 -1.92 -1.73 26.13
N LEU A 284 -2.58 -0.77 25.49
CA LEU A 284 -3.90 -0.27 25.86
C LEU A 284 -5.03 -1.21 25.43
N LEU A 285 -4.74 -2.16 24.57
CA LEU A 285 -5.67 -3.11 23.98
C LEU A 285 -5.53 -4.49 24.60
N ASP A 286 -6.60 -5.28 24.59
CA ASP A 286 -6.50 -6.72 24.75
C ASP A 286 -5.97 -7.39 23.46
N GLU A 287 -5.64 -8.68 23.54
CA GLU A 287 -5.05 -9.43 22.43
C GLU A 287 -5.95 -9.46 21.19
N ASP A 288 -7.25 -9.64 21.40
CA ASP A 288 -8.24 -9.75 20.33
C ASP A 288 -8.35 -8.41 19.58
N MET A 289 -8.46 -7.29 20.30
CA MET A 289 -8.53 -5.96 19.69
C MET A 289 -7.23 -5.55 19.01
N ALA A 290 -6.09 -5.94 19.56
CA ALA A 290 -4.78 -5.62 18.97
C ALA A 290 -4.52 -6.36 17.65
N ASP A 291 -5.25 -7.43 17.36
CA ASP A 291 -5.18 -8.16 16.08
C ASP A 291 -6.28 -7.76 15.08
N MET A 292 -7.18 -6.85 15.46
CA MET A 292 -8.23 -6.40 14.57
C MET A 292 -7.74 -5.38 13.53
N PHE A 293 -8.31 -5.49 12.35
CA PHE A 293 -8.22 -4.49 11.29
C PHE A 293 -9.59 -3.89 11.04
N VAL A 294 -9.59 -2.60 10.72
CA VAL A 294 -10.81 -1.85 10.39
C VAL A 294 -10.69 -1.22 9.02
N THR A 295 -11.83 -0.93 8.44
CA THR A 295 -11.99 -0.35 7.11
C THR A 295 -12.98 0.81 7.15
N PRO A 296 -12.95 1.77 6.20
CA PRO A 296 -13.93 2.83 6.12
C PRO A 296 -15.35 2.30 5.98
N LYS A 297 -16.34 2.99 6.58
CA LYS A 297 -17.74 2.60 6.52
C LYS A 297 -18.27 2.44 5.08
N ASN A 298 -17.75 3.23 4.16
CA ASN A 298 -18.13 3.30 2.74
C ASN A 298 -17.21 2.47 1.84
N ILE A 299 -16.56 1.44 2.38
CA ILE A 299 -15.55 0.65 1.68
C ILE A 299 -16.04 0.04 0.36
N ASP A 300 -17.30 -0.39 0.29
CA ASP A 300 -17.89 -1.00 -0.91
C ASP A 300 -17.86 -0.05 -2.11
N GLU A 301 -18.26 1.20 -1.90
CA GLU A 301 -18.25 2.24 -2.93
C GLU A 301 -16.81 2.64 -3.30
N LEU A 302 -15.98 2.81 -2.29
CA LEU A 302 -14.58 3.22 -2.44
C LEU A 302 -13.78 2.19 -3.25
N VAL A 303 -13.89 0.91 -2.92
CA VAL A 303 -13.23 -0.19 -3.63
C VAL A 303 -13.70 -0.26 -5.09
N ARG A 304 -15.02 -0.12 -5.35
CA ARG A 304 -15.57 -0.11 -6.70
C ARG A 304 -15.01 1.04 -7.55
N ARG A 305 -14.97 2.26 -7.01
CA ARG A 305 -14.49 3.43 -7.75
C ARG A 305 -13.02 3.38 -8.04
N ILE A 306 -12.20 3.02 -7.05
CA ILE A 306 -10.76 2.92 -7.22
C ILE A 306 -10.40 1.80 -8.21
N SER A 307 -11.04 0.63 -8.08
CA SER A 307 -10.78 -0.48 -9.01
C SER A 307 -11.16 -0.11 -10.45
N PHE A 308 -12.27 0.60 -10.66
CA PHE A 308 -12.65 1.12 -11.97
C PHE A 308 -11.61 2.10 -12.52
N THR A 309 -11.11 3.05 -11.72
CA THR A 309 -10.08 4.00 -12.15
C THR A 309 -8.77 3.29 -12.52
N ILE A 310 -8.37 2.27 -11.75
CA ILE A 310 -7.16 1.48 -12.05
C ILE A 310 -7.35 0.68 -13.33
N SER A 311 -8.51 0.03 -13.53
CA SER A 311 -8.78 -0.73 -14.75
C SER A 311 -8.77 0.15 -15.99
N GLU A 312 -9.37 1.33 -15.94
CA GLU A 312 -9.37 2.28 -17.05
C GLU A 312 -7.94 2.78 -17.38
N ALA A 313 -7.10 3.00 -16.37
CA ALA A 313 -5.69 3.34 -16.59
C ALA A 313 -4.92 2.20 -17.29
N ILE A 314 -5.18 0.95 -16.92
CA ILE A 314 -4.56 -0.22 -17.56
C ILE A 314 -5.12 -0.43 -18.97
N ASN A 315 -6.43 -0.30 -19.17
CA ASN A 315 -7.07 -0.40 -20.47
C ASN A 315 -6.51 0.64 -21.47
N ALA A 316 -6.28 1.87 -21.02
CA ALA A 316 -5.70 2.93 -21.84
C ALA A 316 -4.25 2.65 -22.28
N ILE A 317 -3.52 1.76 -21.58
CA ILE A 317 -2.19 1.33 -22.01
C ILE A 317 -2.28 0.32 -23.15
N ALA A 318 -3.33 -0.50 -23.18
CA ALA A 318 -3.52 -1.58 -24.15
C ALA A 318 -4.20 -1.12 -25.46
N MET A 319 -4.74 0.08 -25.48
CA MET A 319 -5.35 0.71 -26.67
C MET A 319 -4.32 1.52 -27.46
#